data_06fbceeeb94662aa33cb623b62f29b8c
#
_entry.id   06fbceeeb94662aa33cb623b62f29b8c
#
_cell.length_a   1.000
_cell.length_b   1.000
_cell.length_c   1.000
_cell.angle_alpha   90.00
_cell.angle_beta   90.00
_cell.angle_gamma   90.00
#
_symmetry.space_group_name_H-M   'P 1'
#
loop_
_entity.id
_entity.type
_entity.pdbx_description
1 polymer ?
#
loop_
_entity_poly.entity_id
_entity_poly.type
_entity_poly.pdbx_seq_one_letter_code
_entity_poly.pdbx_strand_id
1 'polypeptide(L)'
;MGPLIAIVGRPNVGKSSLFNKLIGEDVALIADYPGLTRDRNYSGCKIDNSNYILVDTGGITNSSSKFDQLILAETQKAISDADGLIFLVDSSSSINQLDFEINDILRKSGKNYVLVINKSETKESKNNISDFYSLGVKNSFEISAKNGLGMRNFKTSLNKIFPSNFGANDSQNDFFQIGILGKPNAGKSTYFNSILKDSRSIVSSTPGTTRDAISELITFKGNHIKITDTAGLRKKSKISDLVEKYSVNAAIKAMKISEGIIYMIDGKESISDQDLHLIALTISSGKPLVIGINKSETLDKYKKTNVRKDLNRKLSFANDLEVKYISAKKNLGTSSLILSLIKLIKKSKEKLNPKTVNKVFLEAHENNPPPVKGRFRPKIKFIKILDTQPPTFVLHGNKIDFLSKQYLKYLENSVRKSLQLKGIPIKLVLKIAENPYKTRKNKLTKRQLNKRKRIRGR
;
A
#
# COMPACT_ATOMS: atom_id res chain seq x y z
N MET A 1 -1.69 -6.05 -3.61
CA MET A 1 -1.27 -4.63 -3.57
C MET A 1 -1.77 -3.98 -4.85
N GLY A 2 -2.38 -2.80 -4.79
CA GLY A 2 -2.89 -2.13 -5.98
C GLY A 2 -1.79 -1.61 -6.91
N PRO A 3 -2.14 -1.18 -8.14
CA PRO A 3 -1.18 -0.63 -9.07
C PRO A 3 -0.57 0.67 -8.54
N LEU A 4 0.70 0.90 -8.91
CA LEU A 4 1.41 2.14 -8.62
C LEU A 4 1.09 3.15 -9.71
N ILE A 5 0.43 4.25 -9.36
CA ILE A 5 0.05 5.31 -10.28
C ILE A 5 0.82 6.58 -9.94
N ALA A 6 1.58 7.11 -10.90
CA ALA A 6 2.29 8.36 -10.73
C ALA A 6 1.53 9.52 -11.35
N ILE A 7 1.49 10.66 -10.64
CA ILE A 7 0.92 11.91 -11.13
C ILE A 7 2.07 12.72 -11.71
N VAL A 8 2.04 12.96 -13.01
CA VAL A 8 3.06 13.71 -13.77
C VAL A 8 2.44 14.95 -14.41
N GLY A 9 3.25 15.96 -14.68
CA GLY A 9 2.81 17.23 -15.28
C GLY A 9 3.70 18.38 -14.83
N ARG A 10 3.50 19.54 -15.43
CA ARG A 10 4.25 20.76 -15.13
C ARG A 10 4.16 21.15 -13.62
N PRO A 11 5.05 21.97 -13.11
CA PRO A 11 4.87 22.61 -11.81
C PRO A 11 3.57 23.43 -11.76
N ASN A 12 2.97 23.51 -10.57
CA ASN A 12 1.78 24.33 -10.27
C ASN A 12 0.48 23.92 -10.97
N VAL A 13 0.44 22.81 -11.74
CA VAL A 13 -0.80 22.27 -12.32
C VAL A 13 -1.76 21.67 -11.27
N GLY A 14 -1.30 21.52 -10.03
CA GLY A 14 -2.11 21.01 -8.92
C GLY A 14 -1.90 19.53 -8.62
N LYS A 15 -0.70 18.95 -8.91
CA LYS A 15 -0.38 17.55 -8.61
C LYS A 15 -0.62 17.18 -7.15
N SER A 16 -0.06 17.94 -6.23
CA SER A 16 -0.24 17.70 -4.78
C SER A 16 -1.69 17.92 -4.32
N SER A 17 -2.43 18.84 -4.97
CA SER A 17 -3.86 19.03 -4.68
C SER A 17 -4.68 17.82 -5.11
N LEU A 18 -4.42 17.28 -6.31
CA LEU A 18 -5.06 16.07 -6.80
C LEU A 18 -4.67 14.86 -5.95
N PHE A 19 -3.39 14.72 -5.62
CA PHE A 19 -2.87 13.68 -4.73
C PHE A 19 -3.60 13.68 -3.39
N ASN A 20 -3.66 14.83 -2.71
CA ASN A 20 -4.35 14.98 -1.44
C ASN A 20 -5.87 14.70 -1.57
N LYS A 21 -6.50 15.11 -2.68
CA LYS A 21 -7.92 14.86 -2.92
C LYS A 21 -8.25 13.40 -3.21
N LEU A 22 -7.34 12.67 -3.86
CA LEU A 22 -7.49 11.23 -4.11
C LEU A 22 -7.25 10.41 -2.84
N ILE A 23 -6.30 10.82 -2.00
CA ILE A 23 -6.04 10.21 -0.71
C ILE A 23 -7.17 10.56 0.28
N GLY A 24 -7.67 11.77 0.27
CA GLY A 24 -8.82 12.39 0.96
C GLY A 24 -9.45 11.56 2.07
N GLU A 25 -10.72 11.37 2.16
CA GLU A 25 -11.49 10.82 3.28
C GLU A 25 -11.20 9.34 3.65
N ASP A 26 -10.54 8.55 2.79
CA ASP A 26 -10.26 7.13 2.98
C ASP A 26 -8.83 6.81 3.50
N VAL A 27 -8.09 7.81 3.93
CA VAL A 27 -6.73 7.69 4.57
C VAL A 27 -6.74 6.82 5.84
N ALA A 28 -7.91 6.41 6.27
CA ALA A 28 -8.19 5.74 7.52
C ALA A 28 -7.44 4.41 7.76
N LEU A 29 -6.83 3.80 6.76
CA LEU A 29 -6.07 2.54 6.92
C LEU A 29 -4.55 2.74 7.02
N ILE A 30 -4.05 3.91 6.63
CA ILE A 30 -2.60 4.18 6.59
C ILE A 30 -2.21 5.38 7.46
N ALA A 31 -3.12 6.33 7.70
CA ALA A 31 -2.83 7.58 8.43
C ALA A 31 -2.59 7.42 9.95
N ASP A 32 -2.99 6.31 10.55
CA ASP A 32 -2.80 6.07 11.97
C ASP A 32 -1.44 5.45 12.33
N TYR A 33 -0.53 5.31 11.36
CA TYR A 33 0.81 4.82 11.62
C TYR A 33 1.79 5.99 11.83
N PRO A 34 2.43 6.11 13.00
CA PRO A 34 3.45 7.11 13.24
C PRO A 34 4.59 6.98 12.23
N GLY A 35 4.96 8.06 11.56
CA GLY A 35 6.04 8.09 10.57
C GLY A 35 5.61 8.14 9.11
N LEU A 36 4.33 7.91 8.77
CA LEU A 36 3.83 7.97 7.38
C LEU A 36 3.66 9.40 6.84
N THR A 37 3.60 10.39 7.71
CA THR A 37 3.25 11.78 7.35
C THR A 37 4.42 12.62 6.83
N ARG A 38 5.66 12.12 6.82
CA ARG A 38 6.84 12.90 6.42
C ARG A 38 7.37 12.68 5.01
N ASP A 39 7.18 11.49 4.41
CA ASP A 39 7.46 11.27 2.99
C ASP A 39 6.19 11.56 2.17
N ARG A 40 5.99 12.83 1.82
CA ARG A 40 4.80 13.35 1.11
C ARG A 40 4.58 12.77 -0.30
N ASN A 41 5.49 11.94 -0.80
CA ASN A 41 5.51 11.56 -2.21
C ASN A 41 4.80 10.25 -2.53
N TYR A 42 4.53 9.38 -1.53
CA TYR A 42 3.87 8.08 -1.73
C TYR A 42 2.77 7.88 -0.72
N SER A 43 1.59 7.49 -1.18
CA SER A 43 0.50 7.10 -0.28
C SER A 43 -0.36 6.01 -0.89
N GLY A 44 -0.76 5.06 -0.06
CA GLY A 44 -1.82 4.13 -0.43
C GLY A 44 -3.16 4.85 -0.36
N CYS A 45 -3.99 4.66 -1.36
CA CYS A 45 -5.38 5.13 -1.34
C CYS A 45 -6.33 4.03 -1.79
N LYS A 46 -7.58 4.15 -1.33
CA LYS A 46 -8.66 3.29 -1.76
C LYS A 46 -9.63 4.12 -2.58
N ILE A 47 -9.82 3.75 -3.83
CA ILE A 47 -10.79 4.39 -4.72
C ILE A 47 -11.90 3.35 -4.98
N ASP A 48 -13.11 3.62 -4.52
CA ASP A 48 -14.21 2.65 -4.46
C ASP A 48 -13.77 1.36 -3.75
N ASN A 49 -13.71 0.22 -4.45
CA ASN A 49 -13.28 -1.06 -3.88
C ASN A 49 -11.84 -1.46 -4.22
N SER A 50 -11.11 -0.62 -4.95
CA SER A 50 -9.76 -0.90 -5.44
C SER A 50 -8.71 -0.13 -4.63
N ASN A 51 -7.59 -0.80 -4.33
CA ASN A 51 -6.46 -0.17 -3.65
C ASN A 51 -5.44 0.29 -4.69
N TYR A 52 -4.88 1.49 -4.49
CA TYR A 52 -3.84 2.09 -5.32
C TYR A 52 -2.70 2.59 -4.45
N ILE A 53 -1.52 2.71 -5.05
CA ILE A 53 -0.42 3.47 -4.49
C ILE A 53 -0.23 4.67 -5.40
N LEU A 54 -0.43 5.86 -4.87
CA LEU A 54 -0.22 7.11 -5.59
C LEU A 54 1.16 7.67 -5.31
N VAL A 55 1.74 8.30 -6.33
CA VAL A 55 3.03 8.99 -6.24
C VAL A 55 2.86 10.42 -6.73
N ASP A 56 3.19 11.39 -5.88
CA ASP A 56 3.31 12.79 -6.27
C ASP A 56 4.74 13.10 -6.68
N THR A 57 4.95 13.46 -7.95
CA THR A 57 6.27 13.83 -8.46
C THR A 57 6.65 15.28 -8.17
N GLY A 58 5.73 16.09 -7.64
CA GLY A 58 5.91 17.55 -7.44
C GLY A 58 6.71 17.97 -6.21
N GLY A 59 7.08 17.05 -5.32
CA GLY A 59 7.74 17.35 -4.04
C GLY A 59 9.27 17.31 -4.03
N ILE A 60 9.91 17.08 -5.17
CA ILE A 60 11.35 16.74 -5.24
C ILE A 60 12.23 17.92 -5.68
N THR A 61 11.66 19.04 -6.12
CA THR A 61 12.42 20.19 -6.66
C THR A 61 12.80 21.18 -5.58
N ASN A 62 14.07 21.10 -5.13
CA ASN A 62 14.81 22.25 -4.57
C ASN A 62 16.01 22.50 -5.47
N SER A 63 15.92 23.51 -6.31
CA SER A 63 17.00 24.42 -6.75
C SER A 63 16.98 24.81 -8.22
N SER A 64 17.32 26.03 -8.42
CA SER A 64 17.37 26.91 -9.58
C SER A 64 18.23 26.40 -10.76
N SER A 65 17.83 26.85 -11.99
CA SER A 65 18.57 26.88 -13.27
C SER A 65 18.83 25.50 -13.95
N LYS A 66 17.99 25.16 -14.81
CA LYS A 66 17.78 24.13 -15.87
C LYS A 66 16.47 23.36 -15.62
N PHE A 67 15.41 24.12 -15.41
CA PHE A 67 14.15 23.63 -14.84
C PHE A 67 13.46 22.55 -15.70
N ASP A 68 13.42 22.75 -17.02
CA ASP A 68 12.67 21.85 -17.91
C ASP A 68 13.33 20.48 -18.06
N GLN A 69 14.66 20.42 -18.16
CA GLN A 69 15.39 19.15 -18.23
C GLN A 69 15.25 18.32 -16.96
N LEU A 70 15.19 18.97 -15.79
CA LEU A 70 14.95 18.28 -14.51
C LEU A 70 13.54 17.70 -14.43
N ILE A 71 12.52 18.46 -14.90
CA ILE A 71 11.13 17.99 -14.95
C ILE A 71 10.99 16.77 -15.85
N LEU A 72 11.61 16.80 -17.03
CA LEU A 72 11.59 15.68 -17.98
C LEU A 72 12.30 14.44 -17.40
N ALA A 73 13.45 14.63 -16.74
CA ALA A 73 14.17 13.54 -16.08
C ALA A 73 13.37 12.92 -14.92
N GLU A 74 12.70 13.73 -14.10
CA GLU A 74 11.81 13.25 -13.05
C GLU A 74 10.58 12.52 -13.62
N THR A 75 10.01 13.06 -14.70
CA THR A 75 8.91 12.41 -15.42
C THR A 75 9.34 11.05 -15.96
N GLN A 76 10.51 10.94 -16.59
CA GLN A 76 11.05 9.67 -17.06
C GLN A 76 11.25 8.66 -15.94
N LYS A 77 11.76 9.10 -14.78
CA LYS A 77 11.91 8.25 -13.61
C LYS A 77 10.55 7.78 -13.05
N ALA A 78 9.58 8.67 -12.94
CA ALA A 78 8.23 8.31 -12.51
C ALA A 78 7.56 7.33 -13.48
N ILE A 79 7.76 7.53 -14.78
CA ILE A 79 7.28 6.63 -15.84
C ILE A 79 7.91 5.24 -15.69
N SER A 80 9.23 5.15 -15.44
CA SER A 80 9.90 3.84 -15.32
C SER A 80 9.32 3.02 -14.17
N ASP A 81 8.90 3.68 -13.10
CA ASP A 81 8.54 3.06 -11.85
C ASP A 81 7.04 2.75 -11.70
N ALA A 82 6.16 3.55 -12.32
CA ALA A 82 4.72 3.39 -12.21
C ALA A 82 4.15 2.29 -13.11
N ASP A 83 3.02 1.68 -12.71
CA ASP A 83 2.24 0.78 -13.55
C ASP A 83 1.31 1.57 -14.48
N GLY A 84 0.82 2.73 -14.02
CA GLY A 84 -0.04 3.63 -14.76
C GLY A 84 0.28 5.08 -14.43
N LEU A 85 -0.18 6.00 -15.27
CA LEU A 85 0.20 7.39 -15.17
C LEU A 85 -1.04 8.30 -15.25
N ILE A 86 -1.06 9.35 -14.44
CA ILE A 86 -2.00 10.46 -14.52
C ILE A 86 -1.22 11.66 -15.03
N PHE A 87 -1.49 12.06 -16.26
CA PHE A 87 -0.95 13.28 -16.84
C PHE A 87 -1.85 14.46 -16.49
N LEU A 88 -1.39 15.32 -15.60
CA LEU A 88 -2.15 16.46 -15.09
C LEU A 88 -1.72 17.74 -15.78
N VAL A 89 -2.69 18.45 -16.35
CA VAL A 89 -2.52 19.76 -16.99
C VAL A 89 -3.42 20.81 -16.35
N ASP A 90 -3.12 22.09 -16.55
CA ASP A 90 -3.82 23.22 -15.95
C ASP A 90 -4.59 23.99 -17.03
N SER A 91 -5.91 23.96 -16.98
CA SER A 91 -6.78 24.68 -17.89
C SER A 91 -6.89 26.18 -17.63
N SER A 92 -6.39 26.67 -16.50
CA SER A 92 -6.32 28.15 -16.25
C SER A 92 -5.29 28.84 -17.12
N SER A 93 -4.41 28.09 -17.79
CA SER A 93 -3.40 28.59 -18.74
C SER A 93 -3.50 27.82 -20.06
N SER A 94 -3.04 28.44 -21.14
CA SER A 94 -2.94 27.77 -22.44
C SER A 94 -1.96 26.62 -22.39
N ILE A 95 -2.17 25.63 -23.27
CA ILE A 95 -1.23 24.54 -23.50
C ILE A 95 0.13 25.10 -23.94
N ASN A 96 1.22 24.51 -23.47
CA ASN A 96 2.57 24.94 -23.80
C ASN A 96 3.44 23.81 -24.32
N GLN A 97 4.65 24.17 -24.79
CA GLN A 97 5.61 23.24 -25.38
C GLN A 97 5.97 22.07 -24.43
N LEU A 98 6.11 22.33 -23.13
CA LEU A 98 6.44 21.30 -22.15
C LEU A 98 5.33 20.25 -21.96
N ASP A 99 4.06 20.62 -22.14
CA ASP A 99 2.94 19.67 -22.12
C ASP A 99 3.04 18.68 -23.29
N PHE A 100 3.42 19.15 -24.48
CA PHE A 100 3.66 18.29 -25.64
C PHE A 100 4.86 17.36 -25.41
N GLU A 101 5.97 17.87 -24.89
CA GLU A 101 7.16 17.05 -24.58
C GLU A 101 6.89 15.96 -23.57
N ILE A 102 6.16 16.28 -22.47
CA ILE A 102 5.73 15.31 -21.48
C ILE A 102 4.83 14.26 -22.13
N ASN A 103 3.84 14.67 -22.95
CA ASN A 103 2.95 13.78 -23.65
C ASN A 103 3.68 12.82 -24.59
N ASP A 104 4.69 13.30 -25.31
CA ASP A 104 5.53 12.48 -26.19
C ASP A 104 6.32 11.41 -25.41
N ILE A 105 6.87 11.78 -24.24
CA ILE A 105 7.56 10.83 -23.37
C ILE A 105 6.58 9.78 -22.86
N LEU A 106 5.37 10.18 -22.47
CA LEU A 106 4.31 9.27 -22.02
C LEU A 106 3.90 8.29 -23.12
N ARG A 107 3.70 8.76 -24.34
CA ARG A 107 3.39 7.91 -25.51
C ARG A 107 4.50 6.91 -25.80
N LYS A 108 5.75 7.36 -25.83
CA LYS A 108 6.93 6.51 -26.07
C LYS A 108 7.12 5.44 -25.00
N SER A 109 6.62 5.67 -23.79
CA SER A 109 6.70 4.69 -22.68
C SER A 109 5.88 3.43 -22.90
N GLY A 110 4.86 3.46 -23.75
CA GLY A 110 3.92 2.36 -23.99
C GLY A 110 3.03 2.02 -22.78
N LYS A 111 3.09 2.79 -21.69
CA LYS A 111 2.26 2.57 -20.49
C LYS A 111 0.89 3.20 -20.63
N ASN A 112 -0.11 2.61 -19.96
CA ASN A 112 -1.43 3.21 -19.87
C ASN A 112 -1.36 4.53 -19.09
N TYR A 113 -1.90 5.58 -19.67
CA TYR A 113 -2.05 6.87 -19.01
C TYR A 113 -3.37 7.56 -19.33
N VAL A 114 -3.75 8.46 -18.45
CA VAL A 114 -4.96 9.28 -18.58
C VAL A 114 -4.59 10.76 -18.53
N LEU A 115 -5.24 11.58 -19.33
CA LEU A 115 -5.13 13.04 -19.27
C LEU A 115 -6.15 13.57 -18.25
N VAL A 116 -5.68 14.39 -17.33
CA VAL A 116 -6.55 15.07 -16.36
C VAL A 116 -6.37 16.57 -16.49
N ILE A 117 -7.41 17.25 -16.91
CA ILE A 117 -7.45 18.69 -17.12
C ILE A 117 -8.01 19.30 -15.83
N ASN A 118 -7.11 19.92 -15.06
CA ASN A 118 -7.43 20.46 -13.74
C ASN A 118 -7.77 21.96 -13.80
N LYS A 119 -8.36 22.48 -12.73
CA LYS A 119 -8.80 23.87 -12.53
C LYS A 119 -9.93 24.27 -13.49
N SER A 120 -10.80 23.30 -13.84
CA SER A 120 -11.94 23.51 -14.73
C SER A 120 -12.98 24.49 -14.19
N GLU A 121 -12.84 24.95 -12.96
CA GLU A 121 -13.70 25.96 -12.34
C GLU A 121 -13.38 27.41 -12.73
N THR A 122 -12.25 27.67 -13.37
CA THR A 122 -11.84 29.02 -13.77
C THR A 122 -12.59 29.51 -15.01
N LYS A 123 -12.76 30.83 -15.17
CA LYS A 123 -13.42 31.37 -16.35
C LYS A 123 -12.62 31.11 -17.63
N GLU A 124 -11.31 31.18 -17.53
CA GLU A 124 -10.33 30.94 -18.61
C GLU A 124 -10.36 29.50 -19.08
N SER A 125 -10.68 28.55 -18.20
CA SER A 125 -10.69 27.12 -18.53
C SER A 125 -11.63 26.77 -19.66
N LYS A 126 -12.79 27.44 -19.78
CA LYS A 126 -13.78 27.19 -20.83
C LYS A 126 -13.22 27.37 -22.25
N ASN A 127 -12.28 28.29 -22.41
CA ASN A 127 -11.65 28.57 -23.70
C ASN A 127 -10.45 27.65 -23.96
N ASN A 128 -9.74 27.25 -22.92
CA ASN A 128 -8.48 26.52 -23.06
C ASN A 128 -8.65 24.98 -23.07
N ILE A 129 -9.75 24.45 -22.53
CA ILE A 129 -9.97 22.98 -22.43
C ILE A 129 -9.87 22.31 -23.80
N SER A 130 -10.44 22.93 -24.84
CA SER A 130 -10.41 22.40 -26.21
C SER A 130 -8.99 22.16 -26.73
N ASP A 131 -8.04 23.01 -26.35
CA ASP A 131 -6.66 22.94 -26.83
C ASP A 131 -5.95 21.68 -26.30
N PHE A 132 -6.28 21.26 -25.05
CA PHE A 132 -5.69 20.07 -24.46
C PHE A 132 -6.15 18.76 -25.13
N TYR A 133 -7.27 18.74 -25.83
CA TYR A 133 -7.66 17.58 -26.63
C TYR A 133 -6.75 17.35 -27.82
N SER A 134 -6.00 18.39 -28.28
CA SER A 134 -4.99 18.25 -29.32
C SER A 134 -3.83 17.32 -28.91
N LEU A 135 -3.64 17.08 -27.60
CA LEU A 135 -2.72 16.06 -27.10
C LEU A 135 -3.12 14.64 -27.52
N GLY A 136 -4.34 14.41 -28.02
CA GLY A 136 -4.80 13.14 -28.59
C GLY A 136 -4.75 11.97 -27.60
N VAL A 137 -5.02 12.22 -26.33
CA VAL A 137 -5.09 11.17 -25.30
C VAL A 137 -6.49 10.57 -25.27
N LYS A 138 -6.59 9.24 -25.39
CA LYS A 138 -7.87 8.53 -25.51
C LYS A 138 -8.81 8.76 -24.32
N ASN A 139 -8.25 8.79 -23.11
CA ASN A 139 -9.01 8.94 -21.87
C ASN A 139 -8.66 10.30 -21.25
N SER A 140 -9.59 11.25 -21.29
CA SER A 140 -9.44 12.60 -20.74
C SER A 140 -10.55 12.92 -19.74
N PHE A 141 -10.23 13.63 -18.68
CA PHE A 141 -11.15 14.00 -17.61
C PHE A 141 -10.93 15.45 -17.20
N GLU A 142 -12.03 16.19 -17.15
CA GLU A 142 -12.07 17.56 -16.64
C GLU A 142 -12.39 17.53 -15.14
N ILE A 143 -11.53 18.13 -14.33
CA ILE A 143 -11.73 18.16 -12.87
C ILE A 143 -11.38 19.53 -12.27
N SER A 144 -11.91 19.73 -11.06
CA SER A 144 -11.40 20.69 -10.11
C SER A 144 -10.92 19.95 -8.86
N ALA A 145 -9.63 19.78 -8.70
CA ALA A 145 -9.07 19.16 -7.51
C ALA A 145 -9.40 19.97 -6.26
N LYS A 146 -9.53 21.32 -6.37
CA LYS A 146 -9.89 22.21 -5.28
C LYS A 146 -11.35 22.04 -4.87
N ASN A 147 -12.28 22.10 -5.82
CA ASN A 147 -13.72 22.12 -5.55
C ASN A 147 -14.38 20.73 -5.61
N GLY A 148 -13.66 19.72 -6.11
CA GLY A 148 -14.17 18.33 -6.24
C GLY A 148 -15.04 18.10 -7.46
N LEU A 149 -15.17 19.05 -8.39
CA LEU A 149 -15.91 18.88 -9.63
C LEU A 149 -15.26 17.79 -10.49
N GLY A 150 -16.05 16.93 -11.15
CA GLY A 150 -15.55 15.87 -12.02
C GLY A 150 -14.88 14.68 -11.30
N MET A 151 -14.53 14.81 -10.01
CA MET A 151 -13.76 13.81 -9.26
C MET A 151 -14.46 12.45 -9.17
N ARG A 152 -15.80 12.41 -9.08
CA ARG A 152 -16.54 11.14 -8.98
C ARG A 152 -16.39 10.32 -10.26
N ASN A 153 -16.61 10.93 -11.42
CA ASN A 153 -16.47 10.27 -12.72
C ASN A 153 -15.02 9.82 -12.96
N PHE A 154 -14.07 10.66 -12.61
CA PHE A 154 -12.64 10.34 -12.68
C PHE A 154 -12.27 9.12 -11.82
N LYS A 155 -12.67 9.10 -10.55
CA LYS A 155 -12.44 7.98 -9.63
C LYS A 155 -13.02 6.66 -10.16
N THR A 156 -14.26 6.67 -10.61
CA THR A 156 -14.92 5.47 -11.18
C THR A 156 -14.22 4.97 -12.45
N SER A 157 -13.73 5.89 -13.28
CA SER A 157 -13.01 5.53 -14.51
C SER A 157 -11.60 5.02 -14.24
N LEU A 158 -10.92 5.50 -13.19
CA LEU A 158 -9.61 4.97 -12.80
C LEU A 158 -9.65 3.46 -12.54
N ASN A 159 -10.71 2.95 -11.91
CA ASN A 159 -10.87 1.52 -11.66
C ASN A 159 -11.02 0.68 -12.94
N LYS A 160 -11.58 1.27 -14.00
CA LYS A 160 -11.73 0.60 -15.31
C LYS A 160 -10.42 0.61 -16.10
N ILE A 161 -9.67 1.71 -16.03
CA ILE A 161 -8.43 1.93 -16.78
C ILE A 161 -7.24 1.23 -16.12
N PHE A 162 -7.21 1.24 -14.78
CA PHE A 162 -6.17 0.60 -13.96
C PHE A 162 -6.80 -0.41 -13.00
N PRO A 163 -7.26 -1.57 -13.49
CA PRO A 163 -7.88 -2.59 -12.63
C PRO A 163 -6.89 -3.08 -11.56
N SER A 164 -7.39 -3.38 -10.37
CA SER A 164 -6.58 -3.81 -9.21
C SER A 164 -5.79 -5.12 -9.43
N ASN A 165 -6.13 -5.88 -10.47
CA ASN A 165 -5.46 -7.15 -10.83
C ASN A 165 -4.26 -6.96 -11.78
N PHE A 166 -3.79 -5.74 -11.99
CA PHE A 166 -2.61 -5.51 -12.82
C PHE A 166 -1.38 -6.20 -12.19
N GLY A 167 -0.94 -7.29 -12.80
CA GLY A 167 0.28 -8.03 -12.40
C GLY A 167 0.07 -9.23 -11.47
N ALA A 168 -1.16 -9.64 -11.19
CA ALA A 168 -1.43 -10.93 -10.54
C ALA A 168 -1.36 -12.05 -11.59
N ASN A 169 -0.18 -12.59 -11.82
CA ASN A 169 -0.05 -13.89 -12.47
C ASN A 169 -0.48 -14.96 -11.47
N ASP A 170 -1.67 -15.53 -11.66
CA ASP A 170 -2.13 -16.77 -11.04
C ASP A 170 -1.38 -17.98 -11.64
N SER A 171 -0.07 -18.01 -11.46
CA SER A 171 0.68 -19.26 -11.62
C SER A 171 0.81 -19.90 -10.23
N GLN A 172 0.27 -21.07 -10.04
CA GLN A 172 0.64 -21.97 -8.94
C GLN A 172 2.14 -22.27 -9.08
N ASN A 173 2.93 -21.39 -8.48
CA ASN A 173 4.37 -21.56 -8.48
C ASN A 173 4.75 -22.52 -7.34
N ASP A 174 5.48 -23.57 -7.63
CA ASP A 174 6.05 -24.52 -6.66
C ASP A 174 7.12 -23.89 -5.76
N PHE A 175 7.28 -22.58 -5.76
CA PHE A 175 8.29 -21.85 -4.99
C PHE A 175 7.71 -20.64 -4.24
N PHE A 176 8.32 -20.32 -3.09
CA PHE A 176 7.97 -19.14 -2.28
C PHE A 176 8.70 -17.91 -2.81
N GLN A 177 7.95 -16.88 -3.20
CA GLN A 177 8.52 -15.61 -3.62
C GLN A 177 8.80 -14.72 -2.40
N ILE A 178 10.07 -14.47 -2.10
CA ILE A 178 10.51 -13.73 -0.92
C ILE A 178 11.23 -12.45 -1.33
N GLY A 179 10.80 -11.31 -0.77
CA GLY A 179 11.49 -10.03 -0.89
C GLY A 179 12.34 -9.74 0.35
N ILE A 180 13.54 -9.18 0.15
CA ILE A 180 14.42 -8.71 1.23
C ILE A 180 14.49 -7.18 1.15
N LEU A 181 13.94 -6.51 2.15
CA LEU A 181 13.90 -5.06 2.25
C LEU A 181 14.73 -4.56 3.44
N GLY A 182 15.01 -3.28 3.47
CA GLY A 182 15.76 -2.61 4.53
C GLY A 182 16.67 -1.54 3.97
N LYS A 183 17.15 -0.62 4.78
CA LYS A 183 18.04 0.46 4.38
C LYS A 183 19.33 -0.01 3.70
N PRO A 184 20.06 0.88 3.00
CA PRO A 184 21.45 0.65 2.65
C PRO A 184 22.24 0.25 3.90
N ASN A 185 23.21 -0.64 3.73
CA ASN A 185 24.09 -1.14 4.80
C ASN A 185 23.42 -1.95 5.95
N ALA A 186 22.11 -2.22 5.90
CA ALA A 186 21.45 -3.13 6.84
C ALA A 186 21.93 -4.60 6.72
N GLY A 187 22.76 -4.90 5.70
CA GLY A 187 23.34 -6.23 5.50
C GLY A 187 22.51 -7.18 4.65
N LYS A 188 21.61 -6.65 3.79
CA LYS A 188 20.77 -7.44 2.89
C LYS A 188 21.58 -8.38 1.98
N SER A 189 22.61 -7.84 1.31
CA SER A 189 23.47 -8.63 0.41
C SER A 189 24.27 -9.68 1.17
N THR A 190 24.76 -9.36 2.38
CA THR A 190 25.46 -10.31 3.25
C THR A 190 24.52 -11.44 3.69
N TYR A 191 23.26 -11.11 4.05
CA TYR A 191 22.25 -12.08 4.41
C TYR A 191 21.88 -12.99 3.22
N PHE A 192 21.68 -12.40 2.05
CA PHE A 192 21.42 -13.15 0.83
C PHE A 192 22.56 -14.15 0.53
N ASN A 193 23.81 -13.70 0.57
CA ASN A 193 24.98 -14.55 0.36
C ASN A 193 25.11 -15.65 1.43
N SER A 194 24.71 -15.39 2.69
CA SER A 194 24.71 -16.42 3.73
C SER A 194 23.70 -17.53 3.46
N ILE A 195 22.51 -17.17 2.94
CA ILE A 195 21.50 -18.15 2.55
C ILE A 195 21.97 -18.98 1.36
N LEU A 196 22.61 -18.34 0.35
CA LEU A 196 23.16 -19.05 -0.81
C LEU A 196 24.21 -20.10 -0.43
N LYS A 197 25.07 -19.81 0.55
CA LYS A 197 26.07 -20.77 1.06
C LYS A 197 25.43 -22.00 1.69
N ASP A 198 24.29 -21.82 2.37
CA ASP A 198 23.56 -22.89 3.04
C ASP A 198 22.55 -23.61 2.12
N SER A 199 22.39 -23.15 0.89
CA SER A 199 21.43 -23.69 -0.09
C SER A 199 22.14 -24.55 -1.14
N ARG A 200 21.42 -25.56 -1.66
CA ARG A 200 21.80 -26.18 -2.93
C ARG A 200 21.21 -25.31 -4.05
N SER A 201 22.06 -24.56 -4.75
CA SER A 201 21.62 -23.74 -5.86
C SER A 201 21.20 -24.61 -7.04
N ILE A 202 19.94 -24.53 -7.43
CA ILE A 202 19.51 -24.96 -8.77
C ILE A 202 19.73 -23.72 -9.64
N VAL A 203 20.89 -23.62 -10.26
CA VAL A 203 21.17 -22.60 -11.27
C VAL A 203 20.41 -22.97 -12.52
N SER A 204 19.18 -22.50 -12.67
CA SER A 204 18.54 -22.39 -13.98
C SER A 204 18.82 -21.00 -14.51
N SER A 205 19.96 -20.82 -15.15
CA SER A 205 20.19 -19.73 -16.09
C SER A 205 19.38 -20.02 -17.34
N THR A 206 18.12 -19.66 -17.38
CA THR A 206 17.42 -19.44 -18.65
C THR A 206 17.81 -18.05 -19.13
N PRO A 207 18.64 -17.95 -20.20
CA PRO A 207 18.92 -16.68 -20.85
C PRO A 207 17.69 -16.31 -21.68
N GLY A 208 17.02 -15.25 -21.30
CA GLY A 208 15.91 -14.74 -22.11
C GLY A 208 15.06 -13.76 -21.35
N THR A 209 15.31 -12.51 -21.60
CA THR A 209 14.60 -11.26 -21.33
C THR A 209 15.35 -10.32 -20.38
N THR A 210 16.15 -9.49 -20.99
CA THR A 210 17.09 -8.50 -20.40
C THR A 210 16.41 -7.28 -19.77
N ARG A 211 15.17 -7.37 -19.25
CA ARG A 211 14.46 -6.25 -18.60
C ARG A 211 13.82 -6.54 -17.25
N ASP A 212 13.82 -7.81 -16.80
CA ASP A 212 13.19 -8.18 -15.53
C ASP A 212 14.20 -8.28 -14.40
N ALA A 213 13.78 -7.89 -13.20
CA ALA A 213 14.56 -7.96 -11.96
C ALA A 213 15.18 -9.36 -11.81
N ILE A 214 16.50 -9.44 -11.66
CA ILE A 214 17.24 -10.69 -11.51
C ILE A 214 16.76 -11.36 -10.24
N SER A 215 16.02 -12.47 -10.39
CA SER A 215 15.57 -13.32 -9.29
C SER A 215 16.35 -14.62 -9.29
N GLU A 216 16.70 -15.12 -8.10
CA GLU A 216 17.37 -16.43 -7.95
C GLU A 216 16.44 -17.45 -7.36
N LEU A 217 16.43 -18.64 -7.97
CA LEU A 217 15.74 -19.82 -7.48
C LEU A 217 16.72 -20.68 -6.70
N ILE A 218 16.45 -20.90 -5.43
CA ILE A 218 17.27 -21.73 -4.54
C ILE A 218 16.42 -22.79 -3.86
N THR A 219 17.01 -23.94 -3.56
CA THR A 219 16.41 -24.94 -2.69
C THR A 219 17.05 -24.84 -1.30
N PHE A 220 16.25 -24.47 -0.31
CA PHE A 220 16.68 -24.26 1.06
C PHE A 220 15.88 -25.14 2.01
N LYS A 221 16.53 -26.14 2.62
CA LYS A 221 15.91 -27.09 3.56
C LYS A 221 14.58 -27.66 3.04
N GLY A 222 14.56 -28.15 1.80
CA GLY A 222 13.40 -28.76 1.16
C GLY A 222 12.32 -27.78 0.69
N ASN A 223 12.55 -26.47 0.75
CA ASN A 223 11.64 -25.47 0.20
C ASN A 223 12.28 -24.81 -1.03
N HIS A 224 11.52 -24.69 -2.12
CA HIS A 224 11.93 -23.91 -3.27
C HIS A 224 11.60 -22.43 -3.04
N ILE A 225 12.60 -21.57 -3.16
CA ILE A 225 12.50 -20.16 -2.83
C ILE A 225 12.99 -19.34 -4.01
N LYS A 226 12.21 -18.37 -4.44
CA LYS A 226 12.60 -17.34 -5.40
C LYS A 226 12.82 -16.02 -4.67
N ILE A 227 14.06 -15.55 -4.62
CA ILE A 227 14.38 -14.28 -4.01
C ILE A 227 14.35 -13.21 -5.09
N THR A 228 13.52 -12.16 -4.90
CA THR A 228 13.33 -11.07 -5.85
C THR A 228 14.31 -9.93 -5.58
N ASP A 229 14.70 -9.20 -6.65
CA ASP A 229 15.60 -8.04 -6.62
C ASP A 229 17.04 -8.35 -6.21
N THR A 230 17.58 -9.46 -6.73
CA THR A 230 18.99 -9.83 -6.50
C THR A 230 19.97 -8.93 -7.23
N ALA A 231 19.53 -8.16 -8.25
CA ALA A 231 20.41 -7.24 -9.01
C ALA A 231 20.98 -6.14 -8.11
N GLY A 232 20.16 -5.54 -7.25
CA GLY A 232 20.62 -4.58 -6.24
C GLY A 232 21.49 -5.22 -5.16
N LEU A 233 21.34 -6.52 -4.91
CA LEU A 233 22.10 -7.26 -3.92
C LEU A 233 23.49 -7.74 -4.43
N ARG A 234 23.61 -8.04 -5.74
CA ARG A 234 24.87 -8.54 -6.36
C ARG A 234 25.81 -7.44 -6.85
N LYS A 235 25.31 -6.32 -7.35
CA LYS A 235 26.17 -5.24 -7.92
C LYS A 235 27.12 -4.60 -6.92
N LYS A 236 26.93 -4.80 -5.60
CA LYS A 236 27.77 -4.23 -4.54
C LYS A 236 29.16 -4.82 -4.39
N SER A 237 29.53 -5.89 -5.12
CA SER A 237 30.90 -6.44 -5.01
C SER A 237 31.93 -5.70 -5.85
N LYS A 238 31.57 -4.74 -6.72
CA LYS A 238 32.49 -4.13 -7.68
C LYS A 238 32.46 -2.61 -7.85
N ILE A 239 31.58 -1.85 -7.20
CA ILE A 239 31.55 -0.39 -7.37
C ILE A 239 31.39 0.28 -6.00
N SER A 240 32.48 0.87 -5.53
CA SER A 240 32.53 1.89 -4.49
C SER A 240 31.81 3.16 -4.96
N ASP A 241 31.06 3.81 -4.05
CA ASP A 241 30.75 5.23 -4.03
C ASP A 241 29.71 5.83 -5.00
N LEU A 242 28.65 5.11 -5.33
CA LEU A 242 27.42 5.81 -5.71
C LEU A 242 26.39 5.59 -4.61
N VAL A 243 26.04 6.68 -3.91
CA VAL A 243 25.01 6.74 -2.88
C VAL A 243 23.75 6.08 -3.44
N GLU A 244 23.57 4.81 -3.10
CA GLU A 244 22.34 4.08 -3.38
C GLU A 244 21.23 4.74 -2.58
N LYS A 245 20.55 5.73 -3.20
CA LYS A 245 19.27 6.19 -2.67
C LYS A 245 18.37 4.98 -2.68
N TYR A 246 18.12 4.42 -1.50
CA TYR A 246 17.14 3.36 -1.32
C TYR A 246 15.81 3.87 -1.88
N SER A 247 15.44 3.37 -3.05
CA SER A 247 14.24 3.82 -3.73
C SER A 247 13.04 3.13 -3.10
N VAL A 248 12.11 3.90 -2.54
CA VAL A 248 10.80 3.41 -2.10
C VAL A 248 10.11 2.64 -3.24
N ASN A 249 10.33 3.06 -4.49
CA ASN A 249 9.85 2.36 -5.68
C ASN A 249 10.37 0.93 -5.80
N ALA A 250 11.68 0.72 -5.56
CA ALA A 250 12.26 -0.61 -5.57
C ALA A 250 11.64 -1.50 -4.49
N ALA A 251 11.41 -0.94 -3.30
CA ALA A 251 10.72 -1.64 -2.23
C ALA A 251 9.28 -2.02 -2.61
N ILE A 252 8.53 -1.09 -3.22
CA ILE A 252 7.17 -1.34 -3.69
C ILE A 252 7.15 -2.42 -4.79
N LYS A 253 8.08 -2.37 -5.75
CA LYS A 253 8.21 -3.40 -6.79
C LYS A 253 8.48 -4.77 -6.17
N ALA A 254 9.43 -4.87 -5.24
CA ALA A 254 9.73 -6.10 -4.52
C ALA A 254 8.52 -6.60 -3.74
N MET A 255 7.79 -5.72 -3.04
CA MET A 255 6.55 -6.07 -2.34
C MET A 255 5.48 -6.62 -3.27
N LYS A 256 5.32 -6.10 -4.48
CA LYS A 256 4.31 -6.57 -5.44
C LYS A 256 4.56 -8.00 -5.88
N ILE A 257 5.79 -8.34 -6.18
CA ILE A 257 6.18 -9.65 -6.72
C ILE A 257 6.24 -10.70 -5.60
N SER A 258 6.61 -10.32 -4.37
CA SER A 258 6.85 -11.25 -3.28
C SER A 258 5.57 -11.70 -2.58
N GLU A 259 5.55 -12.94 -2.09
CA GLU A 259 4.49 -13.50 -1.23
C GLU A 259 4.70 -13.14 0.24
N GLY A 260 5.95 -12.89 0.63
CA GLY A 260 6.32 -12.45 1.98
C GLY A 260 7.61 -11.65 1.98
N ILE A 261 7.83 -10.88 3.02
CA ILE A 261 8.92 -9.91 3.13
C ILE A 261 9.76 -10.17 4.37
N ILE A 262 11.08 -10.16 4.19
CA ILE A 262 12.05 -10.02 5.28
C ILE A 262 12.49 -8.57 5.32
N TYR A 263 12.23 -7.87 6.42
CA TYR A 263 12.70 -6.51 6.62
C TYR A 263 13.95 -6.51 7.50
N MET A 264 15.07 -6.05 6.93
CA MET A 264 16.38 -6.04 7.60
C MET A 264 16.65 -4.68 8.24
N ILE A 265 16.97 -4.68 9.55
CA ILE A 265 17.36 -3.51 10.31
C ILE A 265 18.80 -3.71 10.80
N ASP A 266 19.62 -2.66 10.72
CA ASP A 266 20.93 -2.65 11.37
C ASP A 266 20.77 -2.50 12.89
N GLY A 267 21.21 -3.49 13.64
CA GLY A 267 21.10 -3.45 15.10
C GLY A 267 21.92 -2.35 15.77
N LYS A 268 22.88 -1.74 15.05
CA LYS A 268 23.69 -0.63 15.56
C LYS A 268 22.98 0.71 15.45
N GLU A 269 21.99 0.82 14.55
CA GLU A 269 21.27 2.06 14.26
C GLU A 269 19.89 2.06 14.92
N SER A 270 19.39 3.26 15.24
CA SER A 270 18.01 3.41 15.65
C SER A 270 17.08 3.24 14.46
N ILE A 271 15.88 2.72 14.70
CA ILE A 271 14.83 2.62 13.68
C ILE A 271 14.45 4.02 13.24
N SER A 272 14.53 4.30 11.94
CA SER A 272 14.16 5.59 11.36
C SER A 272 12.70 5.62 10.93
N ASP A 273 12.21 6.82 10.65
CA ASP A 273 10.86 7.02 10.10
C ASP A 273 10.68 6.30 8.75
N GLN A 274 11.75 6.23 7.93
CA GLN A 274 11.71 5.49 6.66
C GLN A 274 11.53 3.98 6.87
N ASP A 275 12.18 3.39 7.88
CA ASP A 275 11.97 1.97 8.22
C ASP A 275 10.52 1.73 8.64
N LEU A 276 9.96 2.62 9.49
CA LEU A 276 8.58 2.54 9.93
C LEU A 276 7.60 2.66 8.76
N HIS A 277 7.87 3.58 7.83
CA HIS A 277 7.06 3.75 6.64
C HIS A 277 7.02 2.48 5.79
N LEU A 278 8.17 1.88 5.47
CA LEU A 278 8.25 0.69 4.65
C LEU A 278 7.65 -0.55 5.33
N ILE A 279 7.81 -0.68 6.65
CA ILE A 279 7.17 -1.73 7.44
C ILE A 279 5.65 -1.56 7.39
N ALA A 280 5.13 -0.35 7.64
CA ALA A 280 3.70 -0.07 7.57
C ALA A 280 3.13 -0.33 6.17
N LEU A 281 3.85 0.07 5.13
CA LEU A 281 3.47 -0.18 3.74
C LEU A 281 3.42 -1.69 3.42
N THR A 282 4.37 -2.47 3.95
CA THR A 282 4.38 -3.93 3.82
C THR A 282 3.16 -4.56 4.49
N ILE A 283 2.84 -4.15 5.72
CA ILE A 283 1.67 -4.63 6.45
C ILE A 283 0.38 -4.28 5.70
N SER A 284 0.26 -3.02 5.22
CA SER A 284 -0.91 -2.57 4.47
C SER A 284 -1.09 -3.30 3.14
N SER A 285 0.02 -3.77 2.55
CA SER A 285 -0.02 -4.60 1.34
C SER A 285 -0.57 -6.02 1.57
N GLY A 286 -0.75 -6.40 2.84
CA GLY A 286 -1.27 -7.71 3.21
C GLY A 286 -0.25 -8.84 3.14
N LYS A 287 1.04 -8.52 3.04
CA LYS A 287 2.11 -9.52 2.95
C LYS A 287 2.59 -9.95 4.34
N PRO A 288 2.78 -11.25 4.61
CA PRO A 288 3.50 -11.73 5.78
C PRO A 288 4.87 -11.07 5.90
N LEU A 289 5.22 -10.66 7.12
CA LEU A 289 6.42 -9.88 7.38
C LEU A 289 7.16 -10.43 8.59
N VAL A 290 8.48 -10.60 8.45
CA VAL A 290 9.41 -10.90 9.57
C VAL A 290 10.51 -9.85 9.60
N ILE A 291 10.86 -9.38 10.79
CA ILE A 291 11.92 -8.40 10.98
C ILE A 291 13.20 -9.11 11.42
N GLY A 292 14.29 -8.87 10.69
CA GLY A 292 15.64 -9.32 11.04
C GLY A 292 16.50 -8.17 11.57
N ILE A 293 16.88 -8.20 12.85
CA ILE A 293 17.84 -7.26 13.42
C ILE A 293 19.23 -7.86 13.20
N ASN A 294 19.93 -7.32 12.21
CA ASN A 294 21.25 -7.78 11.79
C ASN A 294 22.37 -7.17 12.62
N LYS A 295 23.58 -7.70 12.45
CA LYS A 295 24.79 -7.33 13.19
C LYS A 295 24.68 -7.57 14.71
N SER A 296 23.87 -8.56 15.08
CA SER A 296 23.60 -8.89 16.49
C SER A 296 24.82 -9.34 17.28
N GLU A 297 25.89 -9.73 16.58
CA GLU A 297 27.19 -10.05 17.18
C GLU A 297 27.90 -8.85 17.82
N THR A 298 27.48 -7.65 17.45
CA THR A 298 28.03 -6.40 18.00
C THR A 298 27.19 -5.83 19.15
N LEU A 299 26.07 -6.48 19.47
CA LEU A 299 25.13 -6.04 20.49
C LEU A 299 25.30 -6.84 21.76
N ASP A 300 25.60 -6.16 22.87
CA ASP A 300 25.50 -6.73 24.20
C ASP A 300 24.03 -6.94 24.63
N LYS A 301 23.83 -7.58 25.80
CA LYS A 301 22.47 -7.85 26.33
C LYS A 301 21.67 -6.56 26.55
N TYR A 302 22.33 -5.50 27.03
CA TYR A 302 21.69 -4.22 27.32
C TYR A 302 21.20 -3.53 26.01
N LYS A 303 22.07 -3.47 25.01
CA LYS A 303 21.71 -2.91 23.68
C LYS A 303 20.58 -3.70 23.02
N LYS A 304 20.60 -5.04 23.09
CA LYS A 304 19.48 -5.87 22.59
C LYS A 304 18.16 -5.52 23.25
N THR A 305 18.17 -5.31 24.58
CA THR A 305 16.97 -4.94 25.34
C THR A 305 16.47 -3.55 24.92
N ASN A 306 17.37 -2.58 24.72
CA ASN A 306 17.00 -1.24 24.28
C ASN A 306 16.43 -1.22 22.84
N VAL A 307 17.07 -1.93 21.91
CA VAL A 307 16.55 -2.08 20.55
C VAL A 307 15.14 -2.71 20.57
N ARG A 308 14.90 -3.69 21.45
CA ARG A 308 13.58 -4.31 21.57
C ARG A 308 12.55 -3.35 22.17
N LYS A 309 12.92 -2.54 23.16
CA LYS A 309 12.04 -1.49 23.73
C LYS A 309 11.68 -0.44 22.68
N ASP A 310 12.67 0.02 21.92
CA ASP A 310 12.45 0.99 20.83
C ASP A 310 11.56 0.41 19.72
N LEU A 311 11.77 -0.84 19.31
CA LEU A 311 10.91 -1.56 18.39
C LEU A 311 9.47 -1.59 18.89
N ASN A 312 9.24 -2.05 20.12
CA ASN A 312 7.91 -2.16 20.69
C ASN A 312 7.21 -0.79 20.78
N ARG A 313 7.96 0.26 21.13
CA ARG A 313 7.43 1.63 21.18
C ARG A 313 7.06 2.16 19.82
N LYS A 314 7.98 2.06 18.84
CA LYS A 314 7.81 2.61 17.50
C LYS A 314 6.89 1.76 16.64
N LEU A 315 6.85 0.44 16.82
CA LEU A 315 5.96 -0.50 16.14
C LEU A 315 4.75 -0.89 16.99
N SER A 316 4.29 -0.02 17.90
CA SER A 316 3.11 -0.27 18.73
C SER A 316 1.86 -0.63 17.93
N PHE A 317 1.80 -0.20 16.66
CA PHE A 317 0.76 -0.56 15.72
C PHE A 317 0.88 -2.00 15.17
N ALA A 318 2.01 -2.67 15.39
CA ALA A 318 2.34 -3.99 14.83
C ALA A 318 3.10 -4.87 15.85
N ASN A 319 2.64 -4.87 17.10
CA ASN A 319 3.28 -5.56 18.24
C ASN A 319 3.40 -7.08 18.07
N ASP A 320 2.68 -7.65 17.12
CA ASP A 320 2.62 -9.08 16.83
C ASP A 320 3.59 -9.53 15.73
N LEU A 321 4.41 -8.61 15.19
CA LEU A 321 5.43 -8.99 14.22
C LEU A 321 6.51 -9.89 14.87
N GLU A 322 6.95 -10.88 14.09
CA GLU A 322 8.05 -11.72 14.49
C GLU A 322 9.39 -10.98 14.27
N VAL A 323 10.16 -10.82 15.34
CA VAL A 323 11.46 -10.14 15.32
C VAL A 323 12.55 -11.12 15.71
N LYS A 324 13.59 -11.26 14.90
CA LYS A 324 14.74 -12.12 15.15
C LYS A 324 16.05 -11.35 15.10
N TYR A 325 16.94 -11.65 16.03
CA TYR A 325 18.32 -11.16 16.02
C TYR A 325 19.16 -12.12 15.19
N ILE A 326 19.87 -11.60 14.21
CA ILE A 326 20.71 -12.38 13.31
C ILE A 326 22.09 -11.75 13.15
N SER A 327 23.05 -12.57 12.75
CA SER A 327 24.33 -12.12 12.23
C SER A 327 24.54 -12.71 10.85
N ALA A 328 24.30 -11.92 9.82
CA ALA A 328 24.51 -12.34 8.45
C ALA A 328 25.99 -12.65 8.18
N LYS A 329 26.93 -11.94 8.86
CA LYS A 329 28.36 -12.15 8.71
C LYS A 329 28.82 -13.48 9.30
N LYS A 330 28.28 -13.85 10.49
CA LYS A 330 28.63 -15.11 11.19
C LYS A 330 27.68 -16.26 10.88
N ASN A 331 26.71 -16.06 9.97
CA ASN A 331 25.65 -17.01 9.62
C ASN A 331 24.82 -17.50 10.84
N LEU A 332 24.59 -16.63 11.82
CA LEU A 332 23.82 -16.96 13.02
C LEU A 332 22.37 -16.47 12.88
N GLY A 333 21.41 -17.37 13.07
CA GLY A 333 19.98 -17.05 13.01
C GLY A 333 19.40 -16.81 11.61
N THR A 334 20.23 -16.79 10.57
CA THR A 334 19.86 -16.52 9.17
C THR A 334 18.84 -17.53 8.62
N SER A 335 19.10 -18.83 8.82
CA SER A 335 18.18 -19.91 8.47
C SER A 335 16.85 -19.82 9.23
N SER A 336 16.88 -19.45 10.51
CA SER A 336 15.68 -19.33 11.32
C SER A 336 14.77 -18.19 10.83
N LEU A 337 15.33 -17.08 10.34
CA LEU A 337 14.59 -15.94 9.84
C LEU A 337 13.78 -16.30 8.58
N ILE A 338 14.41 -16.93 7.60
CA ILE A 338 13.74 -17.31 6.35
C ILE A 338 12.69 -18.42 6.57
N LEU A 339 12.98 -19.41 7.42
CA LEU A 339 12.03 -20.47 7.76
C LEU A 339 10.79 -19.93 8.49
N SER A 340 10.95 -18.92 9.37
CA SER A 340 9.82 -18.24 9.98
C SER A 340 8.93 -17.58 8.93
N LEU A 341 9.51 -16.88 7.95
CA LEU A 341 8.71 -16.26 6.90
C LEU A 341 7.97 -17.32 6.07
N ILE A 342 8.64 -18.42 5.68
CA ILE A 342 8.00 -19.51 4.93
C ILE A 342 6.82 -20.08 5.73
N LYS A 343 6.98 -20.28 7.04
CA LYS A 343 5.90 -20.73 7.92
C LYS A 343 4.72 -19.77 7.90
N LEU A 344 4.97 -18.46 7.95
CA LEU A 344 3.93 -17.43 7.88
C LEU A 344 3.24 -17.42 6.51
N ILE A 345 3.97 -17.56 5.40
CA ILE A 345 3.41 -17.64 4.05
C ILE A 345 2.50 -18.88 3.94
N LYS A 346 2.97 -20.05 4.37
CA LYS A 346 2.15 -21.28 4.37
C LYS A 346 0.86 -21.05 5.17
N LYS A 347 0.99 -20.52 6.38
CA LYS A 347 -0.15 -20.26 7.25
C LYS A 347 -1.13 -19.23 6.69
N SER A 348 -0.64 -18.22 5.98
CA SER A 348 -1.51 -17.21 5.33
C SER A 348 -2.35 -17.78 4.19
N LYS A 349 -1.94 -18.92 3.61
CA LYS A 349 -2.64 -19.65 2.55
C LYS A 349 -3.60 -20.72 3.08
N GLU A 350 -3.54 -21.05 4.37
CA GLU A 350 -4.44 -22.03 4.99
C GLU A 350 -5.88 -21.53 4.99
N LYS A 351 -6.81 -22.43 4.62
CA LYS A 351 -8.24 -22.14 4.67
C LYS A 351 -8.73 -22.09 6.11
N LEU A 352 -9.26 -20.94 6.50
CA LEU A 352 -9.84 -20.75 7.83
C LEU A 352 -11.25 -21.36 7.90
N ASN A 353 -11.56 -22.03 9.01
CA ASN A 353 -12.90 -22.58 9.23
C ASN A 353 -13.89 -21.45 9.52
N PRO A 354 -14.97 -21.26 8.70
CA PRO A 354 -15.93 -20.18 8.89
C PRO A 354 -16.65 -20.22 10.26
N LYS A 355 -16.91 -21.41 10.80
CA LYS A 355 -17.57 -21.57 12.12
C LYS A 355 -16.66 -21.03 13.23
N THR A 356 -15.38 -21.42 13.23
CA THR A 356 -14.38 -20.95 14.19
C THR A 356 -14.20 -19.45 14.12
N VAL A 357 -14.09 -18.90 12.91
CA VAL A 357 -13.95 -17.44 12.70
C VAL A 357 -15.16 -16.70 13.26
N ASN A 358 -16.37 -17.11 12.91
CA ASN A 358 -17.59 -16.49 13.44
C ASN A 358 -17.62 -16.53 14.97
N LYS A 359 -17.31 -17.67 15.59
CA LYS A 359 -17.26 -17.83 17.04
C LYS A 359 -16.28 -16.80 17.66
N VAL A 360 -15.05 -16.73 17.18
CA VAL A 360 -14.02 -15.82 17.70
C VAL A 360 -14.44 -14.35 17.59
N PHE A 361 -15.03 -13.94 16.46
CA PHE A 361 -15.49 -12.56 16.30
C PHE A 361 -16.66 -12.22 17.21
N LEU A 362 -17.61 -13.12 17.38
CA LEU A 362 -18.78 -12.92 18.26
C LEU A 362 -18.34 -12.87 19.72
N GLU A 363 -17.47 -13.77 20.16
CA GLU A 363 -16.88 -13.74 21.51
C GLU A 363 -16.12 -12.43 21.76
N ALA A 364 -15.31 -11.96 20.80
CA ALA A 364 -14.63 -10.68 20.93
C ALA A 364 -15.61 -9.50 21.01
N HIS A 365 -16.72 -9.56 20.28
CA HIS A 365 -17.78 -8.56 20.31
C HIS A 365 -18.57 -8.56 21.62
N GLU A 366 -18.84 -9.74 22.20
CA GLU A 366 -19.54 -9.91 23.46
C GLU A 366 -18.68 -9.50 24.65
N ASN A 367 -17.39 -9.90 24.66
CA ASN A 367 -16.45 -9.57 25.73
C ASN A 367 -16.17 -8.07 25.83
N ASN A 368 -16.18 -7.34 24.71
CA ASN A 368 -16.01 -5.90 24.70
C ASN A 368 -16.95 -5.28 23.66
N PRO A 369 -18.20 -4.99 24.04
CA PRO A 369 -19.18 -4.41 23.13
C PRO A 369 -18.78 -2.99 22.69
N PRO A 370 -19.05 -2.60 21.43
CA PRO A 370 -18.72 -1.28 20.96
C PRO A 370 -19.48 -0.18 21.72
N PRO A 371 -18.92 1.01 21.84
CA PRO A 371 -19.58 2.14 22.49
C PRO A 371 -20.87 2.51 21.76
N VAL A 372 -21.84 3.01 22.54
CA VAL A 372 -23.09 3.55 21.98
C VAL A 372 -22.79 4.84 21.24
N LYS A 373 -23.29 4.97 20.02
CA LYS A 373 -23.21 6.21 19.23
C LYS A 373 -24.61 6.78 19.01
N GLY A 374 -24.90 7.86 19.71
CA GLY A 374 -26.25 8.40 19.77
C GLY A 374 -27.20 7.42 20.49
N ARG A 375 -28.28 7.01 19.82
CA ARG A 375 -29.28 6.07 20.36
C ARG A 375 -29.01 4.61 19.96
N PHE A 376 -27.94 4.31 19.23
CA PHE A 376 -27.68 3.00 18.65
C PHE A 376 -26.36 2.40 19.14
N ARG A 377 -26.39 1.10 19.43
CA ARG A 377 -25.19 0.31 19.63
C ARG A 377 -24.98 -0.58 18.40
N PRO A 378 -23.84 -0.46 17.71
CA PRO A 378 -23.50 -1.33 16.60
C PRO A 378 -23.53 -2.80 17.04
N LYS A 379 -24.08 -3.69 16.20
CA LYS A 379 -24.12 -5.13 16.50
C LYS A 379 -23.65 -5.94 15.30
N ILE A 380 -22.58 -6.71 15.48
CA ILE A 380 -22.11 -7.69 14.50
C ILE A 380 -22.99 -8.93 14.60
N LYS A 381 -23.48 -9.43 13.48
CA LYS A 381 -24.34 -10.62 13.39
C LYS A 381 -23.60 -11.85 12.93
N PHE A 382 -22.83 -11.71 11.86
CA PHE A 382 -22.01 -12.78 11.30
C PHE A 382 -20.87 -12.23 10.44
N ILE A 383 -19.90 -13.09 10.18
CA ILE A 383 -18.73 -12.76 9.38
C ILE A 383 -18.64 -13.72 8.19
N LYS A 384 -18.38 -13.17 7.01
CA LYS A 384 -18.05 -13.92 5.80
C LYS A 384 -16.55 -13.83 5.56
N ILE A 385 -15.91 -14.98 5.33
CA ILE A 385 -14.51 -15.03 4.93
C ILE A 385 -14.45 -14.92 3.40
N LEU A 386 -13.58 -14.07 2.87
CA LEU A 386 -13.23 -14.06 1.45
C LEU A 386 -11.92 -14.83 1.27
N ASP A 387 -11.88 -15.66 0.24
CA ASP A 387 -10.67 -16.38 -0.16
C ASP A 387 -9.71 -15.43 -0.88
N THR A 388 -9.05 -14.58 -0.10
CA THR A 388 -8.14 -13.53 -0.58
C THR A 388 -6.89 -13.49 0.27
N GLN A 389 -5.80 -12.97 -0.29
CA GLN A 389 -4.59 -12.64 0.45
C GLN A 389 -4.44 -11.10 0.51
N PRO A 390 -4.41 -10.53 1.71
CA PRO A 390 -4.53 -11.16 3.05
C PRO A 390 -5.92 -11.74 3.33
N PRO A 391 -6.05 -12.63 4.34
CA PRO A 391 -7.34 -13.10 4.83
C PRO A 391 -8.28 -11.93 5.10
N THR A 392 -9.42 -11.91 4.43
CA THR A 392 -10.37 -10.79 4.50
C THR A 392 -11.67 -11.24 5.14
N PHE A 393 -12.08 -10.54 6.20
CA PHE A 393 -13.29 -10.81 6.96
C PHE A 393 -14.31 -9.71 6.68
N VAL A 394 -15.45 -10.08 6.10
CA VAL A 394 -16.56 -9.18 5.85
C VAL A 394 -17.54 -9.25 7.03
N LEU A 395 -17.62 -8.16 7.78
CA LEU A 395 -18.51 -8.05 8.93
C LEU A 395 -19.90 -7.64 8.46
N HIS A 396 -20.89 -8.43 8.86
CA HIS A 396 -22.31 -8.15 8.62
C HIS A 396 -23.01 -7.86 9.93
N GLY A 397 -23.83 -6.83 9.97
CA GLY A 397 -24.52 -6.47 11.19
C GLY A 397 -25.39 -5.23 11.07
N ASN A 398 -25.96 -4.81 12.18
CA ASN A 398 -26.78 -3.63 12.29
C ASN A 398 -25.92 -2.44 12.72
N LYS A 399 -26.02 -1.32 12.00
CA LYS A 399 -25.32 -0.06 12.34
C LYS A 399 -23.80 -0.23 12.53
N ILE A 400 -23.20 -1.16 11.80
CA ILE A 400 -21.76 -1.43 11.85
C ILE A 400 -20.93 -0.28 11.24
N ASP A 401 -21.54 0.59 10.46
CA ASP A 401 -21.00 1.87 9.98
C ASP A 401 -20.59 2.82 11.11
N PHE A 402 -21.17 2.65 12.30
CA PHE A 402 -20.83 3.44 13.50
C PHE A 402 -19.67 2.85 14.32
N LEU A 403 -19.11 1.69 13.93
CA LEU A 403 -17.93 1.13 14.59
C LEU A 403 -16.75 2.10 14.46
N SER A 404 -16.12 2.43 15.59
CA SER A 404 -14.94 3.28 15.58
C SER A 404 -13.71 2.53 15.04
N LYS A 405 -12.75 3.27 14.50
CA LYS A 405 -11.48 2.70 14.05
C LYS A 405 -10.75 1.95 15.17
N GLN A 406 -10.79 2.49 16.39
CA GLN A 406 -10.20 1.87 17.57
C GLN A 406 -10.84 0.51 17.88
N TYR A 407 -12.19 0.42 17.76
CA TYR A 407 -12.89 -0.82 17.95
C TYR A 407 -12.58 -1.85 16.88
N LEU A 408 -12.48 -1.43 15.61
CA LEU A 408 -12.04 -2.30 14.53
C LEU A 408 -10.62 -2.83 14.76
N LYS A 409 -9.71 -1.99 15.26
CA LYS A 409 -8.35 -2.40 15.62
C LYS A 409 -8.33 -3.39 16.79
N TYR A 410 -9.20 -3.19 17.78
CA TYR A 410 -9.40 -4.16 18.87
C TYR A 410 -9.85 -5.52 18.31
N LEU A 411 -10.90 -5.55 17.46
CA LEU A 411 -11.37 -6.78 16.83
C LEU A 411 -10.27 -7.46 16.02
N GLU A 412 -9.54 -6.70 15.22
CA GLU A 412 -8.41 -7.20 14.44
C GLU A 412 -7.36 -7.89 15.33
N ASN A 413 -6.95 -7.25 16.40
CA ASN A 413 -5.95 -7.79 17.32
C ASN A 413 -6.47 -9.03 18.08
N SER A 414 -7.73 -9.00 18.53
CA SER A 414 -8.38 -10.12 19.24
C SER A 414 -8.46 -11.35 18.34
N VAL A 415 -8.96 -11.17 17.11
CA VAL A 415 -9.11 -12.24 16.11
C VAL A 415 -7.75 -12.80 15.69
N ARG A 416 -6.77 -11.95 15.45
CA ARG A 416 -5.41 -12.35 15.09
C ARG A 416 -4.78 -13.22 16.17
N LYS A 417 -4.99 -12.85 17.44
CA LYS A 417 -4.52 -13.62 18.60
C LYS A 417 -5.23 -14.98 18.69
N SER A 418 -6.56 -15.01 18.63
CA SER A 418 -7.37 -16.23 18.80
C SER A 418 -7.19 -17.23 17.66
N LEU A 419 -7.05 -16.74 16.41
CA LEU A 419 -6.80 -17.59 15.24
C LEU A 419 -5.30 -17.86 15.02
N GLN A 420 -4.44 -17.44 15.95
CA GLN A 420 -2.98 -17.61 15.87
C GLN A 420 -2.37 -17.07 14.56
N LEU A 421 -2.91 -15.96 14.04
CA LEU A 421 -2.45 -15.30 12.82
C LEU A 421 -1.37 -14.24 13.12
N LYS A 422 -0.51 -14.49 14.11
CA LYS A 422 0.58 -13.61 14.49
C LYS A 422 1.52 -13.38 13.30
N GLY A 423 1.83 -12.11 12.99
CA GLY A 423 2.68 -11.75 11.86
C GLY A 423 2.01 -11.85 10.48
N ILE A 424 0.72 -12.21 10.42
CA ILE A 424 -0.06 -12.26 9.19
C ILE A 424 -1.04 -11.08 9.20
N PRO A 425 -0.97 -10.17 8.22
CA PRO A 425 -1.97 -9.12 8.09
C PRO A 425 -3.36 -9.69 7.81
N ILE A 426 -4.39 -9.09 8.37
CA ILE A 426 -5.78 -9.41 8.10
C ILE A 426 -6.53 -8.15 7.69
N LYS A 427 -7.63 -8.30 6.95
CA LYS A 427 -8.44 -7.18 6.50
C LYS A 427 -9.87 -7.31 7.01
N LEU A 428 -10.39 -6.26 7.64
CA LEU A 428 -11.79 -6.16 8.02
C LEU A 428 -12.53 -5.27 7.03
N VAL A 429 -13.66 -5.75 6.51
CA VAL A 429 -14.52 -5.01 5.58
C VAL A 429 -15.92 -4.94 6.19
N LEU A 430 -16.48 -3.74 6.27
CA LEU A 430 -17.86 -3.55 6.74
C LEU A 430 -18.81 -3.62 5.55
N LYS A 431 -19.77 -4.53 5.58
CA LYS A 431 -20.85 -4.58 4.60
C LYS A 431 -22.11 -3.97 5.20
N ILE A 432 -22.31 -2.70 4.89
CA ILE A 432 -23.49 -1.95 5.29
C ILE A 432 -24.67 -2.48 4.48
N ALA A 433 -25.71 -2.95 5.15
CA ALA A 433 -26.95 -3.32 4.48
C ALA A 433 -27.59 -2.05 3.92
N GLU A 434 -27.75 -1.99 2.60
CA GLU A 434 -28.53 -0.93 1.98
C GLU A 434 -29.97 -1.02 2.50
N ASN A 435 -30.47 0.07 3.07
CA ASN A 435 -31.87 0.13 3.47
C ASN A 435 -32.74 0.25 2.21
N PRO A 436 -33.46 -0.79 1.80
CA PRO A 436 -34.30 -0.75 0.59
C PRO A 436 -35.42 0.30 0.67
N TYR A 437 -35.65 0.84 1.86
CA TYR A 437 -36.67 1.87 2.11
C TYR A 437 -36.09 3.29 2.30
N LYS A 438 -34.80 3.50 2.03
CA LYS A 438 -34.14 4.82 2.22
C LYS A 438 -34.82 5.95 1.42
N THR A 439 -35.45 5.64 0.30
CA THR A 439 -36.15 6.59 -0.57
C THR A 439 -37.66 6.65 -0.31
N ARG A 440 -38.23 5.74 0.47
CA ARG A 440 -39.68 5.79 0.82
C ARG A 440 -39.89 6.81 1.94
N LYS A 441 -40.49 7.93 1.57
CA LYS A 441 -41.09 8.84 2.58
C LYS A 441 -42.21 8.10 3.30
N ASN A 442 -42.07 7.90 4.61
CA ASN A 442 -43.15 7.37 5.45
C ASN A 442 -44.39 8.24 5.31
N LYS A 443 -45.44 7.73 4.69
CA LYS A 443 -46.74 8.39 4.68
C LYS A 443 -47.28 8.36 6.12
N LEU A 444 -47.44 9.56 6.70
CA LEU A 444 -47.99 9.69 8.04
C LEU A 444 -49.39 9.09 8.08
N THR A 445 -49.72 8.29 9.07
CA THR A 445 -51.07 7.80 9.29
C THR A 445 -51.99 8.97 9.65
N LYS A 446 -53.32 8.83 9.41
CA LYS A 446 -54.31 9.86 9.76
C LYS A 446 -54.18 10.30 11.22
N ARG A 447 -53.89 9.37 12.13
CA ARG A 447 -53.68 9.65 13.55
C ARG A 447 -52.44 10.54 13.83
N GLN A 448 -51.35 10.30 13.09
CA GLN A 448 -50.12 11.12 13.17
C GLN A 448 -50.31 12.48 12.56
N LEU A 449 -51.07 12.59 11.47
CA LEU A 449 -51.43 13.86 10.82
C LEU A 449 -52.26 14.72 11.75
N ASN A 450 -53.26 14.13 12.42
CA ASN A 450 -54.13 14.83 13.38
C ASN A 450 -53.32 15.27 14.61
N LYS A 451 -52.41 14.45 15.12
CA LYS A 451 -51.52 14.84 16.23
C LYS A 451 -50.60 16.00 15.83
N ARG A 452 -50.07 16.00 14.61
CA ARG A 452 -49.23 17.08 14.08
C ARG A 452 -50.02 18.40 13.89
N LYS A 453 -51.31 18.33 13.45
CA LYS A 453 -52.20 19.50 13.35
C LYS A 453 -52.50 20.09 14.74
N ARG A 454 -52.74 19.27 15.77
CA ARG A 454 -52.95 19.74 17.15
C ARG A 454 -51.72 20.40 17.78
N ILE A 455 -50.51 19.95 17.43
CA ILE A 455 -49.25 20.53 17.94
C ILE A 455 -48.89 21.85 17.19
N ARG A 456 -49.30 22.00 15.91
CA ARG A 456 -49.07 23.23 15.11
C ARG A 456 -50.14 24.29 15.27
N GLY A 457 -51.26 23.96 15.84
CA GLY A 457 -52.36 24.86 16.10
C GLY A 457 -52.41 25.34 17.54
N ARG A 458 -51.33 25.15 18.31
CA ARG A 458 -50.98 25.78 19.57
C ARG A 458 -49.73 26.61 19.34
#